data_59e22badaad91007032a0a10f0af8c73
#
_entry.id   59e22badaad91007032a0a10f0af8c73
#
_cell.length_a   1.000
_cell.length_b   1.000
_cell.length_c   1.000
_cell.angle_alpha   90.00
_cell.angle_beta   90.00
_cell.angle_gamma   90.00
#
_symmetry.space_group_name_H-M   'P 1'
#
loop_
_entity.id
_entity.type
_entity.pdbx_description
1 polymer ?
#
loop_
_entity_poly.entity_id
_entity_poly.type
_entity_poly.pdbx_seq_one_letter_code
_entity_poly.pdbx_strand_id
1 'polypeptide(L)'
;MILRHRRPNLYGLMKKEGDKEEVEIIINELLNNDYKIIFLPSGSSAVFLSMWIAKSYSNELLIPDMGGWYGFLKFPKILDIKTKEIKTNLGIIDIKNLEEVNNKSSIILTSLAGYLAPQPLKDIKKVCEEKEILFIEDISGKIGGDCGYGDIIVCSTGSPKILNCEYGGFLGISYEVEEKLKDILNEIKLIYRTYKTINYFGLLKEELLNAKKTYKKYVEVNKIIKKNLKNAYFKEYEGISTFIECENPKAISKEINSLIKLDNRKSITTICPNYDRILKKGIVFETKKIEISELNSETIYEIVDILNSILDKIKS
;
A
#
# COMPACT_ATOMS: atom_id res chain seq x y z
N MET A 1 2.08 27.74 1.11
CA MET A 1 0.70 27.24 1.32
C MET A 1 0.57 26.35 2.55
N ILE A 2 -0.61 26.27 3.17
CA ILE A 2 -0.92 25.34 4.26
C ILE A 2 -2.10 24.49 3.80
N LEU A 3 -1.96 23.16 3.84
CA LEU A 3 -2.96 22.19 3.40
C LEU A 3 -3.42 21.35 4.57
N ARG A 4 -4.68 20.94 4.56
CA ARG A 4 -5.21 19.98 5.53
C ARG A 4 -4.61 18.61 5.26
N HIS A 5 -4.18 17.93 6.31
CA HIS A 5 -3.77 16.53 6.19
C HIS A 5 -4.99 15.62 6.04
N ARG A 6 -4.81 14.46 5.40
CA ARG A 6 -5.84 13.43 5.25
C ARG A 6 -6.36 13.01 6.63
N ARG A 7 -7.68 13.14 6.84
CA ARG A 7 -8.39 12.79 8.08
C ARG A 7 -9.39 11.68 7.83
N PRO A 8 -9.79 10.92 8.85
CA PRO A 8 -10.92 10.01 8.76
C PRO A 8 -12.19 10.73 8.37
N ASN A 9 -13.12 10.03 7.75
CA ASN A 9 -14.42 10.56 7.46
C ASN A 9 -15.22 10.82 8.77
N LEU A 10 -15.36 12.10 9.15
CA LEU A 10 -16.03 12.49 10.39
C LEU A 10 -17.48 12.01 10.45
N TYR A 11 -18.17 11.96 9.31
CA TYR A 11 -19.55 11.45 9.25
C TYR A 11 -19.60 9.95 9.60
N GLY A 12 -18.64 9.15 9.13
CA GLY A 12 -18.50 7.75 9.50
C GLY A 12 -18.19 7.53 10.98
N LEU A 13 -17.42 8.46 11.60
CA LEU A 13 -17.14 8.41 13.04
C LEU A 13 -18.39 8.65 13.90
N MET A 14 -19.35 9.43 13.42
CA MET A 14 -20.62 9.68 14.12
C MET A 14 -21.60 8.51 14.01
N LYS A 15 -21.49 7.67 12.99
CA LYS A 15 -22.25 6.43 12.84
C LYS A 15 -21.63 5.34 13.70
N LYS A 16 -22.18 5.14 14.90
CA LYS A 16 -21.71 4.11 15.85
C LYS A 16 -21.99 2.69 15.40
N GLU A 17 -22.91 2.47 14.46
CA GLU A 17 -23.36 1.16 14.02
C GLU A 17 -22.80 0.86 12.62
N GLY A 18 -21.97 -0.17 12.51
CA GLY A 18 -21.56 -0.80 11.27
C GLY A 18 -21.72 -2.30 11.41
N ASP A 19 -22.35 -2.90 10.43
CA ASP A 19 -22.47 -4.35 10.34
C ASP A 19 -21.20 -4.93 9.72
N LYS A 20 -20.62 -5.89 10.42
CA LYS A 20 -19.43 -6.61 9.97
C LYS A 20 -19.66 -7.34 8.65
N GLU A 21 -20.79 -8.01 8.50
CA GLU A 21 -21.14 -8.79 7.30
C GLU A 21 -21.31 -7.88 6.08
N GLU A 22 -21.95 -6.73 6.26
CA GLU A 22 -22.07 -5.71 5.21
C GLU A 22 -20.71 -5.18 4.75
N VAL A 23 -19.78 -4.96 5.69
CA VAL A 23 -18.42 -4.52 5.38
C VAL A 23 -17.65 -5.59 4.62
N GLU A 24 -17.80 -6.88 4.96
CA GLU A 24 -17.18 -8.00 4.23
C GLU A 24 -17.70 -8.08 2.78
N ILE A 25 -18.99 -7.86 2.56
CA ILE A 25 -19.58 -7.82 1.21
C ILE A 25 -18.96 -6.67 0.40
N ILE A 26 -18.91 -5.45 0.95
CA ILE A 26 -18.36 -4.28 0.25
C ILE A 26 -16.86 -4.48 -0.05
N ILE A 27 -16.09 -5.11 0.85
CA ILE A 27 -14.68 -5.43 0.57
C ILE A 27 -14.59 -6.33 -0.66
N ASN A 28 -15.36 -7.41 -0.72
CA ASN A 28 -15.31 -8.36 -1.84
C ASN A 28 -15.77 -7.72 -3.17
N GLU A 29 -16.74 -6.79 -3.15
CA GLU A 29 -17.15 -6.02 -4.34
C GLU A 29 -16.04 -5.08 -4.90
N LEU A 30 -15.02 -4.78 -4.10
CA LEU A 30 -13.88 -3.97 -4.51
C LEU A 30 -12.69 -4.76 -5.04
N LEU A 31 -12.73 -6.08 -4.97
CA LEU A 31 -11.62 -6.99 -5.26
C LEU A 31 -11.89 -7.85 -6.50
N ASN A 32 -10.85 -8.45 -7.06
CA ASN A 32 -10.95 -9.31 -8.24
C ASN A 32 -11.21 -10.79 -7.90
N ASN A 33 -11.22 -11.15 -6.63
CA ASN A 33 -11.56 -12.49 -6.14
C ASN A 33 -12.38 -12.37 -4.84
N ASP A 34 -13.01 -13.45 -4.41
CA ASP A 34 -13.76 -13.53 -3.17
C ASP A 34 -12.91 -14.05 -2.02
N TYR A 35 -13.02 -13.38 -0.86
CA TYR A 35 -12.21 -13.65 0.32
C TYR A 35 -13.05 -13.81 1.58
N LYS A 36 -12.62 -14.73 2.41
CA LYS A 36 -13.01 -14.77 3.82
C LYS A 36 -12.20 -13.73 4.59
N ILE A 37 -12.87 -12.74 5.16
CA ILE A 37 -12.23 -11.60 5.80
C ILE A 37 -12.04 -11.82 7.31
N ILE A 38 -10.84 -11.50 7.80
CA ILE A 38 -10.48 -11.49 9.22
C ILE A 38 -10.07 -10.08 9.60
N PHE A 39 -10.89 -9.39 10.41
CA PHE A 39 -10.56 -8.04 10.90
C PHE A 39 -9.56 -8.10 12.04
N LEU A 40 -8.59 -7.19 12.03
CA LEU A 40 -7.44 -7.15 12.91
C LEU A 40 -7.20 -5.72 13.42
N PRO A 41 -6.51 -5.54 14.55
CA PRO A 41 -6.29 -4.20 15.13
C PRO A 41 -5.35 -3.32 14.29
N SER A 42 -4.65 -3.87 13.31
CA SER A 42 -3.77 -3.11 12.41
C SER A 42 -3.42 -3.89 11.15
N GLY A 43 -2.99 -3.17 10.09
CA GLY A 43 -2.37 -3.79 8.92
C GLY A 43 -1.09 -4.56 9.25
N SER A 44 -0.33 -4.13 10.25
CA SER A 44 0.86 -4.86 10.72
C SER A 44 0.50 -6.24 11.26
N SER A 45 -0.62 -6.36 11.99
CA SER A 45 -1.12 -7.66 12.45
C SER A 45 -1.55 -8.55 11.29
N ALA A 46 -2.16 -7.97 10.24
CA ALA A 46 -2.53 -8.71 9.03
C ALA A 46 -1.30 -9.25 8.28
N VAL A 47 -0.27 -8.41 8.09
CA VAL A 47 0.99 -8.84 7.48
C VAL A 47 1.70 -9.90 8.34
N PHE A 48 1.73 -9.73 9.65
CA PHE A 48 2.36 -10.72 10.55
C PHE A 48 1.68 -12.10 10.44
N LEU A 49 0.35 -12.14 10.49
CA LEU A 49 -0.40 -13.40 10.34
C LEU A 49 -0.26 -14.01 8.95
N SER A 50 -0.26 -13.20 7.89
CA SER A 50 -0.04 -13.71 6.52
C SER A 50 1.33 -14.36 6.36
N MET A 51 2.38 -13.80 6.98
CA MET A 51 3.71 -14.40 7.00
C MET A 51 3.79 -15.66 7.86
N TRP A 52 3.01 -15.73 8.94
CA TRP A 52 2.89 -16.97 9.71
C TRP A 52 2.30 -18.09 8.85
N ILE A 53 1.24 -17.79 8.09
CA ILE A 53 0.67 -18.74 7.13
C ILE A 53 1.73 -19.14 6.09
N ALA A 54 2.45 -18.18 5.52
CA ALA A 54 3.51 -18.43 4.55
C ALA A 54 4.60 -19.37 5.11
N LYS A 55 5.01 -19.19 6.37
CA LYS A 55 5.98 -20.08 7.04
C LYS A 55 5.52 -21.53 7.08
N SER A 56 4.23 -21.76 7.29
CA SER A 56 3.67 -23.11 7.35
C SER A 56 3.42 -23.71 5.96
N TYR A 57 3.26 -22.84 4.95
CA TYR A 57 3.04 -23.27 3.56
C TYR A 57 4.36 -23.62 2.84
N SER A 58 5.43 -22.86 3.09
CA SER A 58 6.67 -22.96 2.34
C SER A 58 7.90 -22.66 3.20
N ASN A 59 9.07 -23.15 2.73
CA ASN A 59 10.35 -22.95 3.41
C ASN A 59 11.02 -21.60 3.07
N GLU A 60 10.49 -20.83 2.10
CA GLU A 60 11.10 -19.61 1.62
C GLU A 60 10.04 -18.54 1.30
N LEU A 61 10.26 -17.33 1.80
CA LEU A 61 9.45 -16.17 1.50
C LEU A 61 10.21 -15.20 0.58
N LEU A 62 9.64 -14.94 -0.59
CA LEU A 62 10.16 -14.01 -1.58
C LEU A 62 9.70 -12.59 -1.23
N ILE A 63 10.64 -11.65 -1.25
CA ILE A 63 10.41 -10.24 -0.90
C ILE A 63 11.00 -9.35 -1.99
N PRO A 64 10.29 -8.33 -2.50
CA PRO A 64 10.88 -7.40 -3.48
C PRO A 64 12.05 -6.61 -2.85
N ASP A 65 13.07 -6.32 -3.65
CA ASP A 65 14.25 -5.57 -3.21
C ASP A 65 13.94 -4.11 -2.81
N MET A 66 12.82 -3.56 -3.25
CA MET A 66 12.29 -2.24 -2.87
C MET A 66 10.79 -2.11 -3.15
N GLY A 67 10.17 -1.03 -2.67
CA GLY A 67 8.76 -0.73 -2.93
C GLY A 67 7.78 -1.55 -2.08
N GLY A 68 8.28 -2.33 -1.12
CA GLY A 68 7.49 -3.04 -0.12
C GLY A 68 7.18 -2.18 1.10
N TRP A 69 6.79 -2.85 2.19
CA TRP A 69 6.69 -2.24 3.51
C TRP A 69 7.83 -2.75 4.40
N TYR A 70 8.41 -1.89 5.22
CA TYR A 70 9.55 -2.25 6.08
C TYR A 70 9.32 -3.50 6.96
N GLY A 71 8.08 -3.77 7.34
CA GLY A 71 7.71 -4.99 8.04
C GLY A 71 8.02 -6.28 7.27
N PHE A 72 8.07 -6.22 5.93
CA PHE A 72 8.47 -7.37 5.10
C PHE A 72 9.90 -7.82 5.37
N LEU A 73 10.76 -6.90 5.80
CA LEU A 73 12.15 -7.19 6.17
C LEU A 73 12.32 -7.59 7.65
N LYS A 74 11.36 -7.25 8.52
CA LYS A 74 11.48 -7.44 9.98
C LYS A 74 10.74 -8.66 10.50
N PHE A 75 9.51 -8.86 10.06
CA PHE A 75 8.68 -9.96 10.54
C PHE A 75 9.23 -11.35 10.21
N PRO A 76 9.83 -11.60 9.03
CA PRO A 76 10.46 -12.88 8.76
C PRO A 76 11.54 -13.24 9.78
N LYS A 77 12.32 -12.25 10.25
CA LYS A 77 13.36 -12.46 11.27
C LYS A 77 12.77 -12.86 12.62
N ILE A 78 11.61 -12.28 13.00
CA ILE A 78 10.90 -12.60 14.24
C ILE A 78 10.28 -14.00 14.15
N LEU A 79 9.77 -14.35 12.97
CA LEU A 79 9.12 -15.63 12.71
C LEU A 79 10.08 -16.74 12.31
N ASP A 80 11.38 -16.46 12.21
CA ASP A 80 12.40 -17.41 11.71
C ASP A 80 12.01 -17.98 10.33
N ILE A 81 11.71 -17.08 9.38
CA ILE A 81 11.41 -17.41 7.99
C ILE A 81 12.63 -17.09 7.13
N LYS A 82 13.07 -18.06 6.34
CA LYS A 82 14.08 -17.82 5.32
C LYS A 82 13.52 -16.92 4.23
N THR A 83 14.22 -15.82 3.93
CA THR A 83 13.82 -14.89 2.88
C THR A 83 14.78 -14.91 1.70
N LYS A 84 14.23 -14.71 0.50
CA LYS A 84 14.97 -14.46 -0.73
C LYS A 84 14.48 -13.17 -1.36
N GLU A 85 15.42 -12.31 -1.70
CA GLU A 85 15.12 -11.04 -2.38
C GLU A 85 14.86 -11.29 -3.87
N ILE A 86 13.76 -10.74 -4.40
CA ILE A 86 13.49 -10.69 -5.83
C ILE A 86 13.90 -9.32 -6.35
N LYS A 87 14.72 -9.30 -7.41
CA LYS A 87 15.10 -8.09 -8.11
C LYS A 87 13.91 -7.52 -8.87
N THR A 88 13.71 -6.21 -8.73
CA THR A 88 12.62 -5.47 -9.36
C THR A 88 13.14 -4.39 -10.30
N ASN A 89 12.30 -3.95 -11.21
CA ASN A 89 12.54 -2.71 -11.94
C ASN A 89 11.96 -1.55 -11.14
N LEU A 90 12.78 -0.94 -10.28
CA LEU A 90 12.40 0.18 -9.40
C LEU A 90 11.16 -0.12 -8.54
N GLY A 91 11.06 -1.32 -8.00
CA GLY A 91 9.95 -1.80 -7.16
C GLY A 91 8.90 -2.61 -7.92
N ILE A 92 8.83 -2.53 -9.25
CA ILE A 92 7.92 -3.33 -10.08
C ILE A 92 8.56 -4.69 -10.33
N ILE A 93 7.85 -5.77 -10.03
CA ILE A 93 8.31 -7.14 -10.27
C ILE A 93 8.56 -7.35 -11.76
N ASP A 94 9.75 -7.84 -12.11
CA ASP A 94 10.01 -8.41 -13.43
C ASP A 94 9.54 -9.87 -13.41
N ILE A 95 8.60 -10.20 -14.28
CA ILE A 95 8.00 -11.55 -14.36
C ILE A 95 9.06 -12.62 -14.62
N LYS A 96 10.06 -12.32 -15.42
CA LYS A 96 11.18 -13.27 -15.69
C LYS A 96 11.91 -13.66 -14.41
N ASN A 97 12.17 -12.69 -13.52
CA ASN A 97 12.82 -12.99 -12.24
C ASN A 97 11.92 -13.85 -11.33
N LEU A 98 10.60 -13.73 -11.46
CA LEU A 98 9.66 -14.58 -10.72
C LEU A 98 9.57 -16.00 -11.34
N GLU A 99 9.67 -16.12 -12.65
CA GLU A 99 9.74 -17.42 -13.33
C GLU A 99 10.99 -18.25 -12.97
N GLU A 100 12.08 -17.60 -12.55
CA GLU A 100 13.33 -18.26 -12.15
C GLU A 100 13.36 -18.77 -10.70
N VAL A 101 12.33 -18.43 -9.89
CA VAL A 101 12.30 -18.87 -8.47
C VAL A 101 11.86 -20.33 -8.34
N ASN A 102 12.15 -20.92 -7.17
CA ASN A 102 11.76 -22.29 -6.87
C ASN A 102 10.25 -22.44 -6.72
N ASN A 103 9.72 -23.58 -7.14
CA ASN A 103 8.34 -23.96 -6.87
C ASN A 103 8.08 -24.08 -5.36
N LYS A 104 6.82 -23.98 -4.95
CA LYS A 104 6.38 -24.12 -3.55
C LYS A 104 7.05 -23.14 -2.58
N SER A 105 7.27 -21.91 -3.03
CA SER A 105 7.65 -20.79 -2.18
C SER A 105 6.42 -19.93 -1.82
N SER A 106 6.63 -18.87 -1.06
CA SER A 106 5.62 -17.82 -0.86
C SER A 106 6.18 -16.49 -1.34
N ILE A 107 5.34 -15.57 -1.78
CA ILE A 107 5.73 -14.20 -2.11
C ILE A 107 4.85 -13.19 -1.40
N ILE A 108 5.44 -12.11 -0.89
CA ILE A 108 4.69 -10.94 -0.39
C ILE A 108 5.13 -9.68 -1.11
N LEU A 109 4.17 -8.91 -1.61
CA LEU A 109 4.41 -7.63 -2.25
C LEU A 109 3.23 -6.67 -2.06
N THR A 110 3.47 -5.37 -2.31
CA THR A 110 2.41 -4.36 -2.33
C THR A 110 1.81 -4.27 -3.74
N SER A 111 0.50 -4.18 -3.89
CA SER A 111 -0.17 -3.99 -5.20
C SER A 111 0.31 -2.74 -5.93
N LEU A 112 0.77 -1.75 -5.18
CA LEU A 112 1.29 -0.47 -5.69
C LEU A 112 2.70 -0.25 -5.12
N ALA A 113 3.72 -0.61 -5.90
CA ALA A 113 5.13 -0.56 -5.48
C ALA A 113 5.51 0.83 -4.94
N GLY A 114 5.83 0.91 -3.65
CA GLY A 114 6.19 2.15 -2.96
C GLY A 114 5.15 3.27 -3.05
N TYR A 115 3.90 2.97 -3.42
CA TYR A 115 2.82 3.90 -3.78
C TYR A 115 3.06 4.67 -5.09
N LEU A 116 4.03 4.25 -5.91
CA LEU A 116 4.53 4.97 -7.09
C LEU A 116 4.05 4.37 -8.42
N ALA A 117 3.95 3.04 -8.50
CA ALA A 117 3.56 2.32 -9.72
C ALA A 117 2.88 0.98 -9.41
N PRO A 118 1.93 0.53 -10.26
CA PRO A 118 1.23 -0.74 -10.05
C PRO A 118 2.13 -1.93 -10.37
N GLN A 119 1.90 -3.04 -9.67
CA GLN A 119 2.45 -4.34 -10.02
C GLN A 119 1.68 -4.96 -11.18
N PRO A 120 2.30 -5.82 -12.00
CA PRO A 120 1.63 -6.63 -13.02
C PRO A 120 0.93 -7.83 -12.36
N LEU A 121 -0.12 -7.55 -11.55
CA LEU A 121 -0.72 -8.52 -10.63
C LEU A 121 -1.27 -9.77 -11.33
N LYS A 122 -1.86 -9.62 -12.52
CA LYS A 122 -2.40 -10.74 -13.31
C LYS A 122 -1.30 -11.71 -13.74
N ASP A 123 -0.17 -11.16 -14.21
CA ASP A 123 0.95 -11.97 -14.64
C ASP A 123 1.64 -12.63 -13.44
N ILE A 124 1.76 -11.89 -12.32
CA ILE A 124 2.27 -12.46 -11.05
C ILE A 124 1.38 -13.62 -10.59
N LYS A 125 0.04 -13.44 -10.57
CA LYS A 125 -0.90 -14.51 -10.17
C LYS A 125 -0.71 -15.75 -11.04
N LYS A 126 -0.63 -15.57 -12.36
CA LYS A 126 -0.42 -16.66 -13.31
C LYS A 126 0.86 -17.47 -13.00
N VAL A 127 1.99 -16.80 -12.82
CA VAL A 127 3.26 -17.48 -12.47
C VAL A 127 3.16 -18.16 -11.10
N CYS A 128 2.50 -17.52 -10.13
CA CYS A 128 2.31 -18.12 -8.81
C CYS A 128 1.49 -19.41 -8.87
N GLU A 129 0.44 -19.47 -9.69
CA GLU A 129 -0.36 -20.67 -9.91
C GLU A 129 0.46 -21.78 -10.58
N GLU A 130 1.18 -21.47 -11.67
CA GLU A 130 2.01 -22.43 -12.41
C GLU A 130 3.12 -23.05 -11.53
N LYS A 131 3.64 -22.28 -10.55
CA LYS A 131 4.75 -22.70 -9.67
C LYS A 131 4.32 -23.11 -8.27
N GLU A 132 3.03 -23.13 -7.97
CA GLU A 132 2.50 -23.38 -6.62
C GLU A 132 3.12 -22.41 -5.58
N ILE A 133 3.24 -21.10 -5.93
CA ILE A 133 3.73 -20.05 -5.03
C ILE A 133 2.52 -19.44 -4.32
N LEU A 134 2.52 -19.41 -2.99
CA LEU A 134 1.49 -18.71 -2.22
C LEU A 134 1.68 -17.20 -2.37
N PHE A 135 0.72 -16.54 -3.01
CA PHE A 135 0.76 -15.12 -3.30
C PHE A 135 0.05 -14.29 -2.22
N ILE A 136 0.83 -13.48 -1.49
CA ILE A 136 0.33 -12.52 -0.48
C ILE A 136 0.41 -11.12 -1.06
N GLU A 137 -0.75 -10.46 -1.21
CA GLU A 137 -0.88 -9.12 -1.79
C GLU A 137 -1.25 -8.09 -0.72
N ASP A 138 -0.41 -7.08 -0.49
CA ASP A 138 -0.76 -5.91 0.32
C ASP A 138 -1.49 -4.87 -0.55
N ILE A 139 -2.82 -4.85 -0.42
CA ILE A 139 -3.72 -3.98 -1.18
C ILE A 139 -3.87 -2.57 -0.57
N SER A 140 -3.21 -2.24 0.52
CA SER A 140 -3.41 -1.00 1.30
C SER A 140 -3.29 0.29 0.49
N GLY A 141 -2.49 0.27 -0.57
CA GLY A 141 -2.27 1.42 -1.46
C GLY A 141 -3.17 1.44 -2.69
N LYS A 142 -3.86 0.35 -3.00
CA LYS A 142 -4.56 0.17 -4.28
C LYS A 142 -6.02 -0.24 -4.15
N ILE A 143 -6.53 -0.48 -2.94
CA ILE A 143 -7.95 -0.78 -2.75
C ILE A 143 -8.83 0.32 -3.35
N GLY A 144 -9.84 -0.08 -4.12
CA GLY A 144 -10.63 0.82 -4.98
C GLY A 144 -10.10 0.99 -6.39
N GLY A 145 -8.88 0.46 -6.69
CA GLY A 145 -8.34 0.23 -8.02
C GLY A 145 -8.33 -1.27 -8.36
N ASP A 146 -7.57 -1.66 -9.38
CA ASP A 146 -7.46 -3.07 -9.83
C ASP A 146 -6.49 -3.85 -8.91
N CYS A 147 -7.03 -4.57 -7.91
CA CYS A 147 -6.30 -5.35 -6.90
C CYS A 147 -7.13 -6.55 -6.40
N GLY A 148 -6.54 -7.39 -5.53
CA GLY A 148 -7.19 -8.57 -5.01
C GLY A 148 -7.00 -9.79 -5.92
N TYR A 149 -5.77 -10.04 -6.32
CA TYR A 149 -5.34 -11.22 -7.09
C TYR A 149 -4.61 -12.25 -6.22
N GLY A 150 -4.14 -11.84 -5.03
CA GLY A 150 -3.41 -12.71 -4.12
C GLY A 150 -4.26 -13.86 -3.57
N ASP A 151 -3.64 -14.98 -3.24
CA ASP A 151 -4.28 -16.06 -2.47
C ASP A 151 -4.64 -15.57 -1.07
N ILE A 152 -3.80 -14.69 -0.55
CA ILE A 152 -4.01 -13.96 0.69
C ILE A 152 -3.86 -12.47 0.40
N ILE A 153 -4.82 -11.68 0.87
CA ILE A 153 -4.70 -10.22 0.85
C ILE A 153 -4.50 -9.67 2.26
N VAL A 154 -3.76 -8.57 2.36
CA VAL A 154 -3.64 -7.79 3.59
C VAL A 154 -3.95 -6.34 3.30
N CYS A 155 -4.67 -5.69 4.20
CA CYS A 155 -5.01 -4.28 4.07
C CYS A 155 -4.87 -3.56 5.39
N SER A 156 -4.17 -2.44 5.37
CA SER A 156 -4.13 -1.49 6.49
C SER A 156 -5.20 -0.43 6.29
N THR A 157 -6.01 -0.19 7.30
CA THR A 157 -6.97 0.93 7.36
C THR A 157 -6.46 2.09 8.21
N GLY A 158 -5.16 2.07 8.56
CA GLY A 158 -4.47 3.16 9.26
C GLY A 158 -4.14 4.34 8.35
N SER A 159 -3.85 5.49 8.94
CA SER A 159 -3.54 6.74 8.24
C SER A 159 -2.07 6.84 7.79
N PRO A 160 -1.73 7.51 6.68
CA PRO A 160 -2.62 7.91 5.58
C PRO A 160 -2.68 6.80 4.51
N LYS A 161 -3.83 6.23 4.31
CA LYS A 161 -4.09 5.17 3.32
C LYS A 161 -5.30 5.54 2.47
N ILE A 162 -5.64 4.71 1.49
CA ILE A 162 -6.89 4.87 0.75
C ILE A 162 -8.08 4.75 1.71
N LEU A 163 -8.11 3.66 2.50
CA LEU A 163 -9.01 3.57 3.66
C LEU A 163 -8.32 4.24 4.85
N ASN A 164 -8.94 5.26 5.40
CA ASN A 164 -8.30 6.11 6.41
C ASN A 164 -9.08 6.13 7.72
N CYS A 165 -9.17 4.99 8.38
CA CYS A 165 -9.85 4.86 9.68
C CYS A 165 -8.96 5.21 10.88
N GLU A 166 -7.66 5.51 10.68
CA GLU A 166 -6.62 5.66 11.73
C GLU A 166 -6.44 4.43 12.64
N TYR A 167 -7.21 3.38 12.43
CA TYR A 167 -7.20 2.14 13.18
C TYR A 167 -7.48 0.97 12.24
N GLY A 168 -7.00 -0.21 12.66
CA GLY A 168 -7.41 -1.48 12.08
C GLY A 168 -6.68 -1.89 10.81
N GLY A 169 -7.14 -3.01 10.34
CA GLY A 169 -6.74 -3.66 9.10
C GLY A 169 -7.50 -4.97 8.96
N PHE A 170 -7.28 -5.66 7.86
CA PHE A 170 -7.85 -6.98 7.64
C PHE A 170 -6.92 -7.88 6.83
N LEU A 171 -7.12 -9.16 7.01
CA LEU A 171 -6.56 -10.26 6.23
C LEU A 171 -7.71 -10.91 5.48
N GLY A 172 -7.58 -11.15 4.19
CA GLY A 172 -8.50 -11.94 3.40
C GLY A 172 -7.81 -13.21 2.90
N ILE A 173 -8.51 -14.33 2.93
CA ILE A 173 -8.06 -15.61 2.42
C ILE A 173 -9.01 -16.01 1.31
N SER A 174 -8.50 -16.23 0.10
CA SER A 174 -9.35 -16.62 -1.02
C SER A 174 -9.94 -18.01 -0.77
N TYR A 175 -11.19 -18.21 -1.21
CA TYR A 175 -11.85 -19.52 -1.06
C TYR A 175 -11.13 -20.63 -1.82
N GLU A 176 -10.37 -20.29 -2.87
CA GLU A 176 -9.58 -21.24 -3.67
C GLU A 176 -8.49 -21.95 -2.85
N VAL A 177 -7.90 -21.24 -1.88
CA VAL A 177 -6.82 -21.79 -1.06
C VAL A 177 -7.23 -22.09 0.38
N GLU A 178 -8.44 -21.75 0.80
CA GLU A 178 -8.92 -21.94 2.18
C GLU A 178 -8.75 -23.39 2.65
N GLU A 179 -9.16 -24.35 1.83
CA GLU A 179 -9.08 -25.78 2.21
C GLU A 179 -7.61 -26.24 2.31
N LYS A 180 -6.71 -25.76 1.41
CA LYS A 180 -5.27 -26.06 1.46
C LYS A 180 -4.60 -25.51 2.72
N LEU A 181 -5.15 -24.43 3.27
CA LEU A 181 -4.60 -23.74 4.46
C LEU A 181 -5.37 -24.08 5.75
N LYS A 182 -6.34 -24.98 5.71
CA LYS A 182 -7.29 -25.25 6.79
C LYS A 182 -6.64 -25.52 8.15
N ASP A 183 -5.60 -26.36 8.18
CA ASP A 183 -4.94 -26.73 9.44
C ASP A 183 -4.25 -25.52 10.06
N ILE A 184 -3.46 -24.78 9.27
CA ILE A 184 -2.79 -23.58 9.76
C ILE A 184 -3.80 -22.48 10.14
N LEU A 185 -4.92 -22.37 9.41
CA LEU A 185 -5.98 -21.42 9.76
C LEU A 185 -6.65 -21.76 11.09
N ASN A 186 -6.77 -23.05 11.43
CA ASN A 186 -7.25 -23.47 12.74
C ASN A 186 -6.26 -23.12 13.85
N GLU A 187 -4.96 -23.28 13.64
CA GLU A 187 -3.92 -22.87 14.59
C GLU A 187 -3.93 -21.36 14.84
N ILE A 188 -3.87 -20.55 13.77
CA ILE A 188 -3.86 -19.09 13.91
C ILE A 188 -5.17 -18.51 14.43
N LYS A 189 -6.28 -19.27 14.34
CA LYS A 189 -7.57 -18.87 14.90
C LYS A 189 -7.51 -18.62 16.39
N LEU A 190 -6.70 -19.36 17.12
CA LEU A 190 -6.45 -19.11 18.54
C LEU A 190 -5.74 -17.77 18.74
N ILE A 191 -4.80 -17.42 17.85
CA ILE A 191 -4.01 -16.20 17.94
C ILE A 191 -4.88 -14.98 17.63
N TYR A 192 -5.55 -14.94 16.48
CA TYR A 192 -6.33 -13.75 16.11
C TYR A 192 -7.58 -13.56 16.98
N ARG A 193 -8.13 -14.60 17.61
CA ARG A 193 -9.19 -14.47 18.60
C ARG A 193 -8.75 -13.72 19.87
N THR A 194 -7.46 -13.67 20.16
CA THR A 194 -6.93 -12.88 21.27
C THR A 194 -6.87 -11.39 20.95
N TYR A 195 -6.87 -11.02 19.66
CA TYR A 195 -6.91 -9.64 19.22
C TYR A 195 -8.32 -9.07 19.40
N LYS A 196 -8.46 -8.18 20.37
CA LYS A 196 -9.69 -7.40 20.53
C LYS A 196 -9.68 -6.27 19.51
N THR A 197 -10.54 -6.36 18.51
CA THR A 197 -10.80 -5.24 17.59
C THR A 197 -11.92 -4.37 18.19
N ILE A 198 -11.75 -3.06 18.15
CA ILE A 198 -12.85 -2.14 18.44
C ILE A 198 -13.86 -2.18 17.30
N ASN A 199 -15.13 -1.90 17.59
CA ASN A 199 -16.10 -1.74 16.52
C ASN A 199 -15.87 -0.39 15.82
N TYR A 200 -15.34 -0.43 14.58
CA TYR A 200 -15.12 0.71 13.70
C TYR A 200 -15.77 0.50 12.33
N PHE A 201 -16.67 -0.48 12.23
CA PHE A 201 -17.26 -0.92 10.96
C PHE A 201 -18.08 0.18 10.28
N GLY A 202 -18.74 1.07 11.05
CA GLY A 202 -19.43 2.22 10.46
C GLY A 202 -18.48 3.18 9.73
N LEU A 203 -17.32 3.48 10.33
CA LEU A 203 -16.28 4.28 9.68
C LEU A 203 -15.67 3.55 8.49
N LEU A 204 -15.34 2.27 8.65
CA LEU A 204 -14.75 1.45 7.59
C LEU A 204 -15.69 1.34 6.39
N LYS A 205 -16.99 1.17 6.61
CA LYS A 205 -18.01 1.17 5.56
C LYS A 205 -17.97 2.46 4.74
N GLU A 206 -17.97 3.63 5.39
CA GLU A 206 -17.92 4.92 4.70
C GLU A 206 -16.61 5.09 3.88
N GLU A 207 -15.48 4.67 4.41
CA GLU A 207 -14.20 4.70 3.69
C GLU A 207 -14.21 3.73 2.49
N LEU A 208 -14.78 2.52 2.62
CA LEU A 208 -14.91 1.54 1.54
C LEU A 208 -15.83 2.03 0.42
N LEU A 209 -17.00 2.59 0.75
CA LEU A 209 -17.92 3.16 -0.25
C LEU A 209 -17.26 4.29 -1.06
N ASN A 210 -16.31 5.00 -0.47
CA ASN A 210 -15.55 6.06 -1.12
C ASN A 210 -14.22 5.59 -1.72
N ALA A 211 -13.80 4.34 -1.54
CA ALA A 211 -12.46 3.86 -1.92
C ALA A 211 -12.14 4.09 -3.41
N LYS A 212 -13.06 3.73 -4.32
CA LYS A 212 -12.87 3.94 -5.79
C LYS A 212 -12.67 5.42 -6.11
N LYS A 213 -13.48 6.30 -5.54
CA LYS A 213 -13.39 7.76 -5.76
C LYS A 213 -12.08 8.32 -5.18
N THR A 214 -11.70 7.88 -3.98
CA THR A 214 -10.46 8.28 -3.30
C THR A 214 -9.24 7.86 -4.10
N TYR A 215 -9.15 6.59 -4.49
CA TYR A 215 -8.05 6.08 -5.30
C TYR A 215 -7.92 6.83 -6.62
N LYS A 216 -9.01 6.92 -7.39
CA LYS A 216 -9.06 7.63 -8.67
C LYS A 216 -8.57 9.08 -8.53
N LYS A 217 -9.03 9.80 -7.50
CA LYS A 217 -8.62 11.19 -7.26
C LYS A 217 -7.11 11.31 -7.03
N TYR A 218 -6.52 10.47 -6.18
CA TYR A 218 -5.07 10.50 -5.96
C TYR A 218 -4.28 10.13 -7.22
N VAL A 219 -4.74 9.16 -8.00
CA VAL A 219 -4.13 8.79 -9.29
C VAL A 219 -4.16 9.96 -10.26
N GLU A 220 -5.31 10.63 -10.44
CA GLU A 220 -5.46 11.79 -11.32
C GLU A 220 -4.51 12.93 -10.92
N VAL A 221 -4.47 13.27 -9.63
CA VAL A 221 -3.58 14.32 -9.11
C VAL A 221 -2.12 13.99 -9.36
N ASN A 222 -1.70 12.76 -9.03
CA ASN A 222 -0.31 12.35 -9.25
C ASN A 222 0.07 12.28 -10.72
N LYS A 223 -0.86 11.93 -11.62
CA LYS A 223 -0.65 11.97 -13.07
C LYS A 223 -0.35 13.40 -13.53
N ILE A 224 -1.08 14.40 -13.04
CA ILE A 224 -0.82 15.81 -13.33
C ILE A 224 0.56 16.22 -12.81
N ILE A 225 0.88 15.91 -11.55
CA ILE A 225 2.16 16.25 -10.92
C ILE A 225 3.33 15.60 -11.70
N LYS A 226 3.27 14.29 -11.96
CA LYS A 226 4.29 13.54 -12.69
C LYS A 226 4.54 14.13 -14.09
N LYS A 227 3.46 14.46 -14.81
CA LYS A 227 3.55 15.00 -16.18
C LYS A 227 4.27 16.35 -16.24
N ASN A 228 4.04 17.19 -15.24
CA ASN A 228 4.55 18.56 -15.19
C ASN A 228 5.92 18.71 -14.49
N LEU A 229 6.50 17.61 -13.98
CA LEU A 229 7.83 17.60 -13.37
C LEU A 229 8.83 16.87 -14.28
N LYS A 230 9.96 17.52 -14.63
CA LYS A 230 10.99 16.95 -15.51
C LYS A 230 11.59 15.66 -14.93
N ASN A 231 11.93 15.66 -13.64
CA ASN A 231 12.65 14.59 -12.95
C ASN A 231 11.72 13.58 -12.24
N ALA A 232 10.41 13.61 -12.52
CA ALA A 232 9.47 12.64 -11.97
C ALA A 232 9.57 11.31 -12.71
N TYR A 233 9.50 10.22 -11.97
CA TYR A 233 9.47 8.85 -12.47
C TYR A 233 8.03 8.34 -12.64
N PHE A 234 7.88 7.23 -13.36
CA PHE A 234 6.61 6.53 -13.55
C PHE A 234 5.50 7.41 -14.13
N LYS A 235 5.84 8.26 -15.11
CA LYS A 235 4.89 9.21 -15.73
C LYS A 235 3.69 8.53 -16.37
N GLU A 236 3.90 7.34 -16.94
CA GLU A 236 2.86 6.55 -17.62
C GLU A 236 2.11 5.58 -16.68
N TYR A 237 2.55 5.49 -15.43
CA TYR A 237 1.96 4.57 -14.47
C TYR A 237 1.05 5.30 -13.46
N GLU A 238 0.00 4.61 -13.03
CA GLU A 238 -0.78 5.02 -11.87
C GLU A 238 0.12 5.10 -10.61
N GLY A 239 -0.28 5.91 -9.66
CA GLY A 239 0.38 6.04 -8.37
C GLY A 239 -0.34 7.06 -7.51
N ILE A 240 -0.18 6.97 -6.19
CA ILE A 240 -0.80 7.90 -5.22
C ILE A 240 0.25 8.76 -4.51
N SER A 241 1.49 8.65 -4.96
CA SER A 241 2.64 9.48 -4.57
C SER A 241 3.56 9.66 -5.78
N THR A 242 4.42 10.66 -5.78
CA THR A 242 5.32 10.96 -6.91
C THR A 242 6.77 10.96 -6.46
N PHE A 243 7.60 10.09 -7.06
CA PHE A 243 9.05 10.13 -6.86
C PHE A 243 9.69 11.14 -7.80
N ILE A 244 10.60 11.95 -7.26
CA ILE A 244 11.36 12.99 -7.94
C ILE A 244 12.84 12.74 -7.66
N GLU A 245 13.60 12.45 -8.71
CA GLU A 245 15.05 12.28 -8.61
C GLU A 245 15.73 13.63 -8.38
N CYS A 246 16.66 13.69 -7.42
CA CYS A 246 17.39 14.91 -7.13
C CYS A 246 18.70 14.62 -6.37
N GLU A 247 19.72 15.49 -6.56
CA GLU A 247 21.05 15.30 -5.98
C GLU A 247 21.11 15.58 -4.47
N ASN A 248 20.29 16.50 -3.96
CA ASN A 248 20.30 16.88 -2.55
C ASN A 248 18.92 16.69 -1.88
N PRO A 249 18.45 15.42 -1.68
CA PRO A 249 17.11 15.16 -1.22
C PRO A 249 16.77 15.73 0.16
N LYS A 250 17.76 15.87 1.06
CA LYS A 250 17.56 16.47 2.39
C LYS A 250 17.24 17.96 2.29
N ALA A 251 18.00 18.71 1.49
CA ALA A 251 17.78 20.14 1.29
C ALA A 251 16.46 20.40 0.58
N ILE A 252 16.19 19.66 -0.51
CA ILE A 252 14.95 19.75 -1.26
C ILE A 252 13.73 19.42 -0.40
N SER A 253 13.78 18.34 0.38
CA SER A 253 12.72 17.98 1.31
C SER A 253 12.46 19.10 2.34
N LYS A 254 13.52 19.70 2.91
CA LYS A 254 13.39 20.81 3.86
C LYS A 254 12.73 22.03 3.22
N GLU A 255 13.12 22.39 2.01
CA GLU A 255 12.56 23.53 1.29
C GLU A 255 11.10 23.30 0.91
N ILE A 256 10.75 22.12 0.37
CA ILE A 256 9.37 21.77 0.09
C ILE A 256 8.51 21.86 1.36
N ASN A 257 8.94 21.27 2.48
CA ASN A 257 8.18 21.31 3.73
C ASN A 257 8.11 22.72 4.37
N SER A 258 8.96 23.66 3.95
CA SER A 258 8.87 25.07 4.36
C SER A 258 7.79 25.83 3.60
N LEU A 259 7.59 25.50 2.31
CA LEU A 259 6.63 26.18 1.42
C LEU A 259 5.28 25.46 1.36
N ILE A 260 5.25 24.12 1.42
CA ILE A 260 4.03 23.31 1.45
C ILE A 260 3.96 22.62 2.81
N LYS A 261 3.11 23.12 3.69
CA LYS A 261 2.96 22.64 5.07
C LYS A 261 1.63 21.90 5.23
N LEU A 262 1.66 20.77 5.92
CA LEU A 262 0.43 20.16 6.43
C LEU A 262 0.05 20.79 7.78
N ASP A 263 -1.24 20.97 8.04
CA ASP A 263 -1.76 21.55 9.28
C ASP A 263 -1.38 20.76 10.55
N ASN A 264 -1.09 19.47 10.42
CA ASN A 264 -0.56 18.61 11.50
C ASN A 264 0.98 18.70 11.66
N ARG A 265 1.66 19.57 10.92
CA ARG A 265 3.13 19.79 10.93
C ARG A 265 3.98 18.58 10.55
N LYS A 266 3.38 17.48 10.05
CA LYS A 266 4.15 16.33 9.54
C LYS A 266 4.70 16.63 8.16
N SER A 267 5.84 16.01 7.83
CA SER A 267 6.45 16.13 6.49
C SER A 267 5.54 15.60 5.40
N ILE A 268 5.40 16.37 4.30
CA ILE A 268 4.70 15.93 3.09
C ILE A 268 5.61 15.12 2.16
N THR A 269 6.90 15.06 2.46
CA THR A 269 7.88 14.32 1.66
C THR A 269 8.44 13.13 2.42
N THR A 270 8.93 12.14 1.67
CA THR A 270 9.76 11.02 2.15
C THR A 270 11.10 11.08 1.42
N ILE A 271 12.21 11.07 2.17
CA ILE A 271 13.56 11.08 1.61
C ILE A 271 13.92 9.67 1.17
N CYS A 272 14.50 9.54 -0.03
CA CYS A 272 15.03 8.32 -0.60
C CYS A 272 16.56 8.38 -0.78
N PRO A 273 17.29 7.24 -0.71
CA PRO A 273 16.80 5.87 -0.73
C PRO A 273 15.97 5.45 0.49
N ASN A 274 14.87 4.75 0.25
CA ASN A 274 13.97 4.22 1.29
C ASN A 274 13.27 2.97 0.77
N TYR A 275 13.38 1.85 1.48
CA TYR A 275 12.80 0.57 1.08
C TYR A 275 11.28 0.65 0.86
N ASP A 276 10.55 1.38 1.71
CA ASP A 276 9.09 1.54 1.60
C ASP A 276 8.65 2.34 0.37
N ARG A 277 9.61 2.87 -0.40
CA ARG A 277 9.39 3.67 -1.61
C ARG A 277 10.27 3.16 -2.74
N ILE A 278 11.47 3.68 -2.85
CA ILE A 278 12.45 3.36 -3.91
C ILE A 278 13.87 3.53 -3.37
N LEU A 279 14.78 2.64 -3.77
CA LEU A 279 16.20 2.70 -3.41
C LEU A 279 17.01 3.56 -4.38
N LYS A 280 16.42 4.65 -4.88
CA LYS A 280 17.06 5.64 -5.73
C LYS A 280 17.12 6.99 -5.01
N LYS A 281 18.19 7.76 -5.26
CA LYS A 281 18.40 9.07 -4.62
C LYS A 281 17.35 10.08 -5.07
N GLY A 282 16.63 10.68 -4.14
CA GLY A 282 15.55 11.62 -4.43
C GLY A 282 14.56 11.78 -3.28
N ILE A 283 13.40 12.28 -3.59
CA ILE A 283 12.28 12.44 -2.66
C ILE A 283 11.00 11.84 -3.24
N VAL A 284 10.11 11.41 -2.35
CA VAL A 284 8.71 11.12 -2.71
C VAL A 284 7.83 12.24 -2.16
N PHE A 285 7.08 12.90 -3.04
CA PHE A 285 5.99 13.79 -2.67
C PHE A 285 4.75 12.95 -2.37
N GLU A 286 4.28 13.00 -1.13
CA GLU A 286 3.27 12.10 -0.57
C GLU A 286 1.86 12.69 -0.69
N THR A 287 1.34 12.80 -1.91
CA THR A 287 0.02 13.38 -2.19
C THR A 287 -1.09 12.77 -1.33
N LYS A 288 -1.01 11.46 -1.04
CA LYS A 288 -1.97 10.76 -0.18
C LYS A 288 -2.07 11.28 1.26
N LYS A 289 -1.12 12.13 1.69
CA LYS A 289 -1.17 12.80 3.01
C LYS A 289 -2.07 14.03 3.01
N ILE A 290 -2.46 14.53 1.83
CA ILE A 290 -3.29 15.73 1.68
C ILE A 290 -4.76 15.32 1.70
N GLU A 291 -5.61 16.12 2.37
CA GLU A 291 -7.05 15.93 2.35
C GLU A 291 -7.60 16.09 0.93
N ILE A 292 -8.48 15.17 0.51
CA ILE A 292 -8.96 15.09 -0.88
C ILE A 292 -9.63 16.39 -1.34
N SER A 293 -10.38 17.06 -0.45
CA SER A 293 -11.05 18.32 -0.75
C SER A 293 -10.10 19.50 -1.02
N GLU A 294 -8.83 19.41 -0.60
CA GLU A 294 -7.79 20.40 -0.90
C GLU A 294 -7.25 20.24 -2.34
N LEU A 295 -7.40 19.07 -2.95
CA LEU A 295 -6.81 18.71 -4.25
C LEU A 295 -7.67 19.19 -5.43
N ASN A 296 -7.98 20.49 -5.49
CA ASN A 296 -8.56 21.13 -6.66
C ASN A 296 -7.47 21.51 -7.69
N SER A 297 -7.87 21.94 -8.87
CA SER A 297 -6.94 22.25 -9.97
C SER A 297 -5.96 23.36 -9.59
N GLU A 298 -6.41 24.42 -8.94
CA GLU A 298 -5.58 25.57 -8.52
C GLU A 298 -4.47 25.11 -7.56
N THR A 299 -4.84 24.39 -6.50
CA THR A 299 -3.89 23.82 -5.53
C THR A 299 -2.87 22.88 -6.18
N ILE A 300 -3.32 22.04 -7.14
CA ILE A 300 -2.43 21.09 -7.80
C ILE A 300 -1.37 21.82 -8.64
N TYR A 301 -1.76 22.85 -9.40
CA TYR A 301 -0.82 23.62 -10.20
C TYR A 301 0.10 24.47 -9.33
N GLU A 302 -0.38 25.06 -8.22
CA GLU A 302 0.48 25.74 -7.25
C GLU A 302 1.53 24.81 -6.65
N ILE A 303 1.16 23.56 -6.31
CA ILE A 303 2.10 22.52 -5.88
C ILE A 303 3.16 22.26 -6.96
N VAL A 304 2.75 22.10 -8.22
CA VAL A 304 3.66 21.87 -9.36
C VAL A 304 4.64 23.02 -9.52
N ASP A 305 4.16 24.26 -9.47
CA ASP A 305 5.01 25.47 -9.62
C ASP A 305 6.03 25.59 -8.49
N ILE A 306 5.63 25.35 -7.25
CA ILE A 306 6.54 25.32 -6.09
C ILE A 306 7.61 24.24 -6.29
N LEU A 307 7.22 23.01 -6.66
CA LEU A 307 8.16 21.91 -6.87
C LEU A 307 9.16 22.22 -7.98
N ASN A 308 8.72 22.75 -9.14
CA ASN A 308 9.60 23.14 -10.23
C ASN A 308 10.56 24.25 -9.81
N SER A 309 10.05 25.30 -9.15
CA SER A 309 10.89 26.42 -8.65
C SER A 309 12.02 25.95 -7.74
N ILE A 310 11.75 24.97 -6.83
CA ILE A 310 12.75 24.41 -5.93
C ILE A 310 13.78 23.57 -6.72
N LEU A 311 13.31 22.73 -7.63
CA LEU A 311 14.19 21.85 -8.42
C LEU A 311 15.10 22.61 -9.37
N ASP A 312 14.68 23.76 -9.90
CA ASP A 312 15.49 24.60 -10.80
C ASP A 312 16.55 25.41 -10.04
N LYS A 313 16.24 25.91 -8.84
CA LYS A 313 17.20 26.66 -7.98
C LYS A 313 18.40 25.85 -7.53
N ILE A 314 18.26 24.54 -7.34
CA ILE A 314 19.33 23.69 -6.80
C ILE A 314 20.23 23.12 -7.91
N LYS A 315 19.88 23.35 -9.19
CA LYS A 315 20.74 23.05 -10.35
C LYS A 315 21.73 24.17 -10.68
N SER A 316 21.45 25.38 -10.20
CA SER A 316 22.36 26.56 -10.28
C SER A 316 23.30 26.59 -9.10
#